data_93956e2c7b458eea4157ad08572bc5de
#
_entry.id   93956e2c7b458eea4157ad08572bc5de
#
_cell.length_a   1.000
_cell.length_b   1.000
_cell.length_c   1.000
_cell.angle_alpha   90.00
_cell.angle_beta   90.00
_cell.angle_gamma   90.00
#
_symmetry.space_group_name_H-M   'P 1'
#
loop_
_entity.id
_entity.type
_entity.pdbx_description
1 polymer ?
#
loop_
_entity_poly.entity_id
_entity_poly.type
_entity_poly.pdbx_seq_one_letter_code
_entity_poly.pdbx_strand_id
1 'polypeptide(L)'
;MEAYITADWIFPVTTPPIKNGVIGVNEDGSIRVVLSADEAKGIENVKHYDGVIVPGFINTHCHLELSHLRGKIEEKTGLTTFIKQILSQRQQPEEAIISAMKEADEEMYDNGIVAVGDISNVLISKSVKLESKIYYHTFVEVFGFNRPSEPIIVAGVELKKSFEPLKASIVPHAPYSVSASLFNEIEKVTTVDDILSIHNQETIGENELFENGTGKFADFFAELGIAQSDAHNSGANSLKYHLPKLSKKVNTLLVHNTFSSKADVDFAKQTHQKLYWCLCPNANIYIENNLPDVDLLKNEGLKITLGTDSLASNHQLSILAEMQTLQDQKNISFEESLKWATINGAEFLGINSQYGSLEKGKKPGIVLISLAEDGMIEKETTIKRLF
;
A
#
# COMPACT_ATOMS: atom_id res chain seq x y z
N MET A 1 2.92 -24.64 22.85
CA MET A 1 1.69 -25.48 22.97
C MET A 1 0.84 -25.26 21.74
N GLU A 2 0.35 -26.32 21.13
CA GLU A 2 -0.67 -26.21 20.08
C GLU A 2 -1.96 -25.61 20.65
N ALA A 3 -2.57 -24.68 19.94
CA ALA A 3 -3.80 -24.03 20.36
C ALA A 3 -4.92 -24.28 19.34
N TYR A 4 -6.13 -24.46 19.83
CA TYR A 4 -7.34 -24.37 19.03
C TYR A 4 -8.10 -23.10 19.41
N ILE A 5 -8.45 -22.31 18.43
CA ILE A 5 -9.21 -21.07 18.59
C ILE A 5 -10.45 -21.07 17.71
N THR A 6 -11.49 -20.39 18.15
CA THR A 6 -12.73 -20.17 17.42
C THR A 6 -13.22 -18.74 17.65
N ALA A 7 -14.07 -18.26 16.76
CA ALA A 7 -14.79 -17.00 16.90
C ALA A 7 -16.17 -17.14 16.29
N ASP A 8 -17.02 -16.10 16.41
CA ASP A 8 -18.35 -16.09 15.79
C ASP A 8 -18.25 -16.37 14.30
N TRP A 9 -17.25 -15.77 13.65
CA TRP A 9 -16.91 -16.00 12.26
C TRP A 9 -15.39 -16.10 12.04
N ILE A 10 -15.01 -16.96 11.12
CA ILE A 10 -13.66 -17.03 10.56
C ILE A 10 -13.73 -16.68 9.08
N PHE A 11 -12.90 -15.75 8.64
CA PHE A 11 -12.75 -15.36 7.24
C PHE A 11 -11.43 -15.89 6.67
N PRO A 12 -11.41 -17.07 6.02
CA PRO A 12 -10.19 -17.62 5.44
C PRO A 12 -9.69 -16.81 4.24
N VAL A 13 -10.54 -16.02 3.63
CA VAL A 13 -10.34 -15.17 2.43
C VAL A 13 -10.40 -15.95 1.12
N THR A 14 -9.78 -17.12 1.05
CA THR A 14 -9.76 -18.00 -0.15
C THR A 14 -10.96 -18.93 -0.24
N THR A 15 -11.73 -19.07 0.84
CA THR A 15 -12.98 -19.81 0.93
C THR A 15 -14.05 -18.94 1.60
N PRO A 16 -15.33 -19.27 1.49
CA PRO A 16 -16.40 -18.56 2.18
C PRO A 16 -16.19 -18.47 3.69
N PRO A 17 -16.70 -17.42 4.36
CA PRO A 17 -16.67 -17.31 5.81
C PRO A 17 -17.28 -18.51 6.53
N ILE A 18 -16.67 -18.90 7.65
CA ILE A 18 -17.06 -20.09 8.43
C ILE A 18 -17.61 -19.64 9.79
N LYS A 19 -18.90 -19.87 10.01
CA LYS A 19 -19.55 -19.58 11.30
C LYS A 19 -19.11 -20.60 12.35
N ASN A 20 -18.66 -20.13 13.52
CA ASN A 20 -18.19 -20.97 14.62
C ASN A 20 -17.12 -22.00 14.18
N GLY A 21 -16.32 -21.67 13.17
CA GLY A 21 -15.21 -22.52 12.72
C GLY A 21 -14.09 -22.61 13.75
N VAL A 22 -13.18 -23.55 13.56
CA VAL A 22 -12.02 -23.73 14.47
C VAL A 22 -10.73 -23.69 13.67
N ILE A 23 -9.76 -22.94 14.19
CA ILE A 23 -8.39 -22.91 13.66
C ILE A 23 -7.46 -23.60 14.65
N GLY A 24 -6.73 -24.61 14.18
CA GLY A 24 -5.61 -25.19 14.91
C GLY A 24 -4.32 -24.45 14.55
N VAL A 25 -3.62 -23.93 15.56
CA VAL A 25 -2.42 -23.12 15.41
C VAL A 25 -1.23 -23.79 16.09
N ASN A 26 -0.09 -23.84 15.42
CA ASN A 26 1.17 -24.35 15.98
C ASN A 26 1.85 -23.29 16.88
N GLU A 27 2.84 -23.69 17.67
CA GLU A 27 3.60 -22.77 18.55
C GLU A 27 4.23 -21.59 17.81
N ASP A 28 4.64 -21.79 16.57
CA ASP A 28 5.27 -20.76 15.73
C ASP A 28 4.27 -19.82 15.05
N GLY A 29 2.95 -19.98 15.29
CA GLY A 29 1.87 -19.20 14.69
C GLY A 29 1.45 -19.71 13.30
N SER A 30 2.00 -20.82 12.78
CA SER A 30 1.55 -21.41 11.53
C SER A 30 0.21 -22.14 11.71
N ILE A 31 -0.63 -22.10 10.66
CA ILE A 31 -1.94 -22.74 10.67
C ILE A 31 -1.79 -24.24 10.38
N ARG A 32 -2.27 -25.05 11.30
CA ARG A 32 -2.29 -26.51 11.15
C ARG A 32 -3.52 -26.99 10.39
N VAL A 33 -4.68 -26.42 10.72
CA VAL A 33 -5.97 -26.76 10.13
C VAL A 33 -6.97 -25.62 10.30
N VAL A 34 -7.89 -25.49 9.35
CA VAL A 34 -9.11 -24.67 9.47
C VAL A 34 -10.29 -25.59 9.24
N LEU A 35 -11.22 -25.64 10.18
CA LEU A 35 -12.33 -26.58 10.22
C LEU A 35 -13.67 -25.83 10.29
N SER A 36 -14.69 -26.40 9.71
CA SER A 36 -16.08 -26.03 9.98
C SER A 36 -16.49 -26.44 11.40
N ALA A 37 -17.59 -25.90 11.91
CA ALA A 37 -18.14 -26.27 13.22
C ALA A 37 -18.43 -27.77 13.33
N ASP A 38 -18.88 -28.39 12.23
CA ASP A 38 -19.19 -29.83 12.21
C ASP A 38 -17.94 -30.70 12.25
N GLU A 39 -16.90 -30.34 11.51
CA GLU A 39 -15.60 -31.05 11.49
C GLU A 39 -14.86 -30.91 12.82
N ALA A 40 -15.10 -29.82 13.56
CA ALA A 40 -14.48 -29.55 14.85
C ALA A 40 -15.13 -30.27 16.03
N LYS A 41 -16.24 -31.03 15.82
CA LYS A 41 -16.90 -31.78 16.89
C LYS A 41 -15.96 -32.78 17.55
N GLY A 42 -15.85 -32.68 18.88
CA GLY A 42 -14.96 -33.51 19.69
C GLY A 42 -13.55 -32.96 19.91
N ILE A 43 -13.22 -31.78 19.36
CA ILE A 43 -12.01 -31.08 19.71
C ILE A 43 -12.21 -30.43 21.09
N GLU A 44 -11.34 -30.77 22.03
CA GLU A 44 -11.34 -30.21 23.37
C GLU A 44 -10.44 -28.99 23.48
N ASN A 45 -10.64 -28.16 24.53
CA ASN A 45 -9.82 -26.99 24.86
C ASN A 45 -9.76 -25.92 23.74
N VAL A 46 -10.88 -25.72 23.03
CA VAL A 46 -11.01 -24.65 22.03
C VAL A 46 -11.28 -23.33 22.73
N LYS A 47 -10.40 -22.34 22.53
CA LYS A 47 -10.59 -21.00 23.09
C LYS A 47 -11.47 -20.16 22.18
N HIS A 48 -12.63 -19.74 22.69
CA HIS A 48 -13.56 -18.85 21.97
C HIS A 48 -13.20 -17.39 22.17
N TYR A 49 -13.42 -16.60 21.09
CA TYR A 49 -13.31 -15.14 21.06
C TYR A 49 -14.57 -14.56 20.41
N ASP A 50 -15.14 -13.52 21.02
CA ASP A 50 -16.26 -12.77 20.43
C ASP A 50 -15.74 -11.92 19.26
N GLY A 51 -16.42 -11.97 18.10
CA GLY A 51 -16.08 -11.24 16.90
C GLY A 51 -15.63 -12.13 15.74
N VAL A 52 -14.77 -11.60 14.87
CA VAL A 52 -14.32 -12.27 13.65
C VAL A 52 -12.80 -12.46 13.61
N ILE A 53 -12.37 -13.64 13.18
CA ILE A 53 -10.95 -13.93 12.96
C ILE A 53 -10.64 -13.81 11.47
N VAL A 54 -9.56 -13.03 11.17
CA VAL A 54 -9.06 -12.77 9.82
C VAL A 54 -7.54 -13.00 9.77
N PRO A 55 -6.92 -13.17 8.57
CA PRO A 55 -5.47 -13.09 8.42
C PRO A 55 -4.99 -11.66 8.68
N GLY A 56 -3.72 -11.50 9.06
CA GLY A 56 -3.10 -10.19 9.21
C GLY A 56 -3.15 -9.36 7.92
N PHE A 57 -3.24 -8.05 8.09
CA PHE A 57 -3.38 -7.08 7.01
C PHE A 57 -2.06 -6.85 6.28
N ILE A 58 -2.16 -6.45 5.02
CA ILE A 58 -1.03 -6.09 4.17
C ILE A 58 -1.20 -4.66 3.70
N ASN A 59 -0.27 -3.80 4.10
CA ASN A 59 -0.18 -2.41 3.70
C ASN A 59 0.75 -2.31 2.47
N THR A 60 0.20 -2.17 1.27
CA THR A 60 1.00 -2.23 0.05
C THR A 60 1.69 -0.92 -0.31
N HIS A 61 1.38 0.19 0.39
CA HIS A 61 2.01 1.49 0.18
C HIS A 61 2.07 2.30 1.48
N CYS A 62 3.29 2.58 1.92
CA CYS A 62 3.59 3.38 3.10
C CYS A 62 4.86 4.19 2.87
N HIS A 63 5.02 5.32 3.59
CA HIS A 63 6.25 6.10 3.67
C HIS A 63 6.66 6.23 5.14
N LEU A 64 7.28 5.19 5.68
CA LEU A 64 7.72 5.15 7.09
C LEU A 64 8.67 6.31 7.44
N GLU A 65 9.50 6.72 6.48
CA GLU A 65 10.45 7.86 6.64
C GLU A 65 9.77 9.19 6.96
N LEU A 66 8.47 9.34 6.68
CA LEU A 66 7.70 10.57 6.91
C LEU A 66 6.88 10.54 8.21
N SER A 67 7.03 9.52 9.04
CA SER A 67 6.24 9.34 10.28
C SER A 67 6.36 10.50 11.26
N HIS A 68 7.52 11.18 11.28
CA HIS A 68 7.78 12.35 12.10
C HIS A 68 6.98 13.61 11.70
N LEU A 69 6.25 13.54 10.58
CA LEU A 69 5.40 14.64 10.06
C LEU A 69 3.91 14.49 10.46
N ARG A 70 3.54 13.53 11.28
CA ARG A 70 2.17 13.35 11.77
C ARG A 70 1.60 14.67 12.32
N GLY A 71 0.46 15.12 11.74
CA GLY A 71 -0.25 16.31 12.15
C GLY A 71 0.47 17.63 11.90
N LYS A 72 1.56 17.65 11.12
CA LYS A 72 2.31 18.87 10.79
C LYS A 72 1.95 19.45 9.43
N ILE A 73 1.35 18.69 8.57
CA ILE A 73 0.97 19.09 7.21
C ILE A 73 -0.52 19.45 7.21
N GLU A 74 -0.89 20.52 6.55
CA GLU A 74 -2.27 21.00 6.48
C GLU A 74 -3.09 20.15 5.52
N GLU A 75 -4.30 19.76 5.94
CA GLU A 75 -5.21 18.93 5.15
C GLU A 75 -5.89 19.71 4.03
N LYS A 76 -6.27 19.00 2.94
CA LYS A 76 -7.13 19.48 1.85
C LYS A 76 -6.57 20.68 1.09
N THR A 77 -5.24 20.80 1.06
CA THR A 77 -4.56 21.89 0.37
C THR A 77 -4.20 21.57 -1.07
N GLY A 78 -4.39 20.30 -1.47
CA GLY A 78 -3.99 19.76 -2.77
C GLY A 78 -2.51 19.37 -2.82
N LEU A 79 -2.17 18.45 -3.74
CA LEU A 79 -0.87 17.77 -3.77
C LEU A 79 0.33 18.72 -3.91
N THR A 80 0.25 19.77 -4.73
CA THR A 80 1.38 20.70 -4.91
C THR A 80 1.72 21.48 -3.63
N THR A 81 0.70 21.89 -2.86
CA THR A 81 0.90 22.55 -1.57
C THR A 81 1.41 21.54 -0.53
N PHE A 82 0.87 20.33 -0.51
CA PHE A 82 1.33 19.23 0.34
C PHE A 82 2.82 18.95 0.11
N ILE A 83 3.26 18.81 -1.15
CA ILE A 83 4.69 18.61 -1.49
C ILE A 83 5.57 19.76 -0.97
N LYS A 84 5.13 21.02 -1.12
CA LYS A 84 5.87 22.19 -0.61
C LYS A 84 6.05 22.11 0.91
N GLN A 85 4.99 21.72 1.64
CA GLN A 85 5.04 21.57 3.09
C GLN A 85 5.97 20.42 3.50
N ILE A 86 5.91 19.26 2.84
CA ILE A 86 6.86 18.16 3.05
C ILE A 86 8.30 18.64 2.88
N LEU A 87 8.63 19.28 1.76
CA LEU A 87 9.98 19.77 1.48
C LEU A 87 10.49 20.75 2.54
N SER A 88 9.61 21.57 3.12
CA SER A 88 9.97 22.55 4.15
C SER A 88 10.16 21.95 5.54
N GLN A 89 9.52 20.81 5.85
CA GLN A 89 9.43 20.26 7.21
C GLN A 89 10.13 18.89 7.38
N ARG A 90 10.51 18.21 6.29
CA ARG A 90 11.06 16.84 6.34
C ARG A 90 12.41 16.74 7.03
N GLN A 91 13.20 17.82 7.07
CA GLN A 91 14.51 17.82 7.72
C GLN A 91 14.34 17.99 9.23
N GLN A 92 14.61 16.94 9.97
CA GLN A 92 14.59 16.89 11.42
C GLN A 92 15.84 16.12 11.91
N PRO A 93 16.21 16.23 13.20
CA PRO A 93 17.26 15.39 13.76
C PRO A 93 16.99 13.90 13.49
N GLU A 94 18.03 13.16 13.10
CA GLU A 94 17.93 11.73 12.73
C GLU A 94 17.29 10.90 13.83
N GLU A 95 17.65 11.15 15.09
CA GLU A 95 17.08 10.46 16.25
C GLU A 95 15.55 10.64 16.36
N ALA A 96 15.06 11.84 16.06
CA ALA A 96 13.63 12.12 16.09
C ALA A 96 12.89 11.40 14.95
N ILE A 97 13.50 11.31 13.76
CA ILE A 97 12.96 10.56 12.63
C ILE A 97 12.90 9.07 12.96
N ILE A 98 13.97 8.50 13.51
CA ILE A 98 14.03 7.08 13.90
C ILE A 98 13.02 6.76 15.00
N SER A 99 12.88 7.63 16.01
CA SER A 99 11.87 7.43 17.07
C SER A 99 10.46 7.38 16.49
N ALA A 100 10.10 8.33 15.63
CA ALA A 100 8.79 8.36 15.00
C ALA A 100 8.54 7.14 14.07
N MET A 101 9.56 6.65 13.39
CA MET A 101 9.46 5.41 12.60
C MET A 101 9.22 4.18 13.48
N LYS A 102 9.89 4.08 14.63
CA LYS A 102 9.67 2.95 15.57
C LYS A 102 8.26 2.97 16.14
N GLU A 103 7.77 4.13 16.53
CA GLU A 103 6.39 4.30 17.01
C GLU A 103 5.36 3.94 15.91
N ALA A 104 5.62 4.32 14.67
CA ALA A 104 4.78 3.99 13.53
C ALA A 104 4.81 2.51 13.16
N ASP A 105 5.97 1.85 13.26
CA ASP A 105 6.10 0.40 13.07
C ASP A 105 5.31 -0.38 14.12
N GLU A 106 5.42 0.04 15.39
CA GLU A 106 4.69 -0.55 16.50
C GLU A 106 3.17 -0.35 16.35
N GLU A 107 2.73 0.86 15.94
CA GLU A 107 1.32 1.15 15.62
C GLU A 107 0.80 0.24 14.50
N MET A 108 1.55 0.08 13.41
CA MET A 108 1.16 -0.84 12.32
C MET A 108 1.06 -2.28 12.81
N TYR A 109 2.02 -2.73 13.62
CA TYR A 109 1.98 -4.07 14.19
C TYR A 109 0.76 -4.28 15.07
N ASP A 110 0.43 -3.35 15.96
CA ASP A 110 -0.73 -3.40 16.84
C ASP A 110 -2.05 -3.33 16.06
N ASN A 111 -2.07 -2.59 14.96
CA ASN A 111 -3.18 -2.55 14.01
C ASN A 111 -3.29 -3.80 13.10
N GLY A 112 -2.59 -4.88 13.43
CA GLY A 112 -2.73 -6.16 12.76
C GLY A 112 -2.01 -6.28 11.41
N ILE A 113 -1.16 -5.31 11.03
CA ILE A 113 -0.41 -5.35 9.78
C ILE A 113 0.77 -6.32 9.92
N VAL A 114 0.91 -7.23 8.96
CA VAL A 114 1.95 -8.27 8.92
C VAL A 114 2.98 -8.06 7.83
N ALA A 115 2.65 -7.27 6.80
CA ALA A 115 3.56 -6.97 5.70
C ALA A 115 3.31 -5.56 5.17
N VAL A 116 4.40 -4.89 4.75
CA VAL A 116 4.38 -3.51 4.24
C VAL A 116 5.24 -3.40 2.98
N GLY A 117 4.69 -2.76 1.95
CA GLY A 117 5.44 -2.19 0.84
C GLY A 117 5.78 -0.73 1.18
N ASP A 118 7.02 -0.46 1.53
CA ASP A 118 7.44 0.83 2.09
C ASP A 118 8.38 1.58 1.18
N ILE A 119 8.04 2.83 0.88
CA ILE A 119 8.85 3.75 0.09
C ILE A 119 10.02 4.26 0.93
N SER A 120 11.22 4.24 0.35
CA SER A 120 12.42 4.77 0.99
C SER A 120 13.30 5.51 -0.01
N ASN A 121 13.67 6.74 0.35
CA ASN A 121 14.60 7.56 -0.44
C ASN A 121 16.02 7.55 0.14
N VAL A 122 16.17 7.10 1.39
CA VAL A 122 17.43 7.04 2.14
C VAL A 122 17.51 5.77 2.99
N LEU A 123 18.67 5.49 3.59
CA LEU A 123 18.89 4.23 4.33
C LEU A 123 18.35 4.23 5.77
N ILE A 124 17.86 5.36 6.26
CA ILE A 124 17.52 5.57 7.67
C ILE A 124 16.51 4.57 8.24
N SER A 125 15.56 4.10 7.41
CA SER A 125 14.52 3.15 7.80
C SER A 125 15.03 1.71 7.97
N LYS A 126 16.25 1.38 7.50
CA LYS A 126 16.76 0.01 7.51
C LYS A 126 16.83 -0.60 8.91
N SER A 127 17.33 0.15 9.89
CA SER A 127 17.47 -0.35 11.26
C SER A 127 16.12 -0.72 11.88
N VAL A 128 15.12 0.13 11.68
CA VAL A 128 13.75 -0.11 12.17
C VAL A 128 13.16 -1.36 11.51
N LYS A 129 13.28 -1.48 10.18
CA LYS A 129 12.76 -2.64 9.44
C LYS A 129 13.44 -3.96 9.81
N LEU A 130 14.73 -3.94 10.16
CA LEU A 130 15.45 -5.14 10.63
C LEU A 130 15.02 -5.61 12.01
N GLU A 131 14.63 -4.68 12.89
CA GLU A 131 14.15 -4.96 14.25
C GLU A 131 12.66 -5.31 14.28
N SER A 132 11.92 -4.98 13.22
CA SER A 132 10.47 -5.13 13.13
C SER A 132 10.01 -6.59 13.10
N LYS A 133 8.81 -6.82 13.62
CA LYS A 133 8.05 -8.07 13.49
C LYS A 133 7.24 -8.14 12.18
N ILE A 134 7.18 -7.04 11.43
CA ILE A 134 6.47 -6.89 10.17
C ILE A 134 7.43 -7.26 9.03
N TYR A 135 6.94 -7.96 8.00
CA TYR A 135 7.68 -8.15 6.76
C TYR A 135 7.70 -6.84 5.98
N TYR A 136 8.89 -6.39 5.53
CA TYR A 136 9.04 -5.22 4.68
C TYR A 136 9.57 -5.60 3.30
N HIS A 137 8.90 -5.09 2.25
CA HIS A 137 9.49 -4.92 0.93
C HIS A 137 9.78 -3.43 0.74
N THR A 138 11.05 -3.07 0.55
CA THR A 138 11.45 -1.67 0.41
C THR A 138 11.40 -1.24 -1.06
N PHE A 139 10.66 -0.20 -1.35
CA PHE A 139 10.69 0.48 -2.64
C PHE A 139 11.70 1.62 -2.58
N VAL A 140 12.89 1.40 -3.14
CA VAL A 140 13.92 2.43 -3.32
C VAL A 140 13.45 3.36 -4.42
N GLU A 141 12.87 4.47 -4.02
CA GLU A 141 12.22 5.40 -4.91
C GLU A 141 13.21 6.38 -5.52
N VAL A 142 13.18 6.49 -6.84
CA VAL A 142 14.03 7.42 -7.59
C VAL A 142 13.19 8.44 -8.35
N PHE A 143 13.71 9.67 -8.38
CA PHE A 143 13.11 10.80 -9.08
C PHE A 143 14.18 11.73 -9.64
N GLY A 144 13.86 12.45 -10.70
CA GLY A 144 14.77 13.36 -11.37
C GLY A 144 14.26 13.69 -12.77
N PHE A 145 13.40 14.73 -12.83
CA PHE A 145 12.78 15.11 -14.09
C PHE A 145 13.76 15.81 -15.04
N ASN A 146 14.47 16.85 -14.57
CA ASN A 146 15.42 17.64 -15.34
C ASN A 146 16.88 17.38 -14.91
N ARG A 147 17.22 16.15 -14.58
CA ARG A 147 18.53 15.73 -14.11
C ARG A 147 19.07 14.59 -14.98
N PRO A 148 20.39 14.45 -15.14
CA PRO A 148 20.98 13.25 -15.75
C PRO A 148 20.53 11.97 -15.02
N SER A 149 20.06 10.98 -15.77
CA SER A 149 19.47 9.77 -15.20
C SER A 149 20.51 8.79 -14.65
N GLU A 150 21.73 8.76 -15.25
CA GLU A 150 22.78 7.83 -14.87
C GLU A 150 23.22 7.96 -13.40
N PRO A 151 23.55 9.14 -12.86
CA PRO A 151 23.90 9.27 -11.45
C PRO A 151 22.77 8.88 -10.50
N ILE A 152 21.50 9.11 -10.90
CA ILE A 152 20.34 8.78 -10.09
C ILE A 152 20.18 7.27 -10.00
N ILE A 153 20.24 6.56 -11.12
CA ILE A 153 20.08 5.10 -11.13
C ILE A 153 21.24 4.40 -10.43
N VAL A 154 22.48 4.91 -10.58
CA VAL A 154 23.65 4.37 -9.86
C VAL A 154 23.45 4.50 -8.35
N ALA A 155 23.05 5.67 -7.85
CA ALA A 155 22.73 5.85 -6.43
C ALA A 155 21.57 4.96 -5.96
N GLY A 156 20.53 4.78 -6.78
CA GLY A 156 19.43 3.86 -6.51
C GLY A 156 19.88 2.41 -6.38
N VAL A 157 20.79 1.95 -7.24
CA VAL A 157 21.34 0.59 -7.18
C VAL A 157 22.18 0.40 -5.91
N GLU A 158 22.99 1.37 -5.54
CA GLU A 158 23.78 1.33 -4.30
C GLU A 158 22.88 1.32 -3.06
N LEU A 159 21.83 2.16 -3.05
CA LEU A 159 20.87 2.18 -1.95
C LEU A 159 20.10 0.87 -1.86
N LYS A 160 19.59 0.31 -2.98
CA LYS A 160 18.95 -1.02 -3.01
C LYS A 160 19.86 -2.08 -2.39
N LYS A 161 21.11 -2.15 -2.78
CA LYS A 161 22.11 -3.08 -2.22
C LYS A 161 22.34 -2.84 -0.73
N SER A 162 22.33 -1.59 -0.29
CA SER A 162 22.53 -1.24 1.12
C SER A 162 21.38 -1.71 2.02
N PHE A 163 20.19 -1.97 1.47
CA PHE A 163 19.07 -2.56 2.22
C PHE A 163 19.24 -4.06 2.50
N GLU A 164 20.14 -4.78 1.84
CA GLU A 164 20.34 -6.21 2.14
C GLU A 164 20.54 -6.46 3.65
N PRO A 165 19.96 -7.52 4.24
CA PRO A 165 19.26 -8.65 3.61
C PRO A 165 17.75 -8.41 3.35
N LEU A 166 17.21 -7.22 3.58
CA LEU A 166 15.82 -6.89 3.30
C LEU A 166 15.56 -6.92 1.79
N LYS A 167 14.35 -7.32 1.40
CA LYS A 167 13.92 -7.23 0.00
C LYS A 167 13.74 -5.78 -0.40
N ALA A 168 14.26 -5.42 -1.57
CA ALA A 168 14.13 -4.07 -2.11
C ALA A 168 14.06 -4.08 -3.64
N SER A 169 13.31 -3.13 -4.21
CA SER A 169 13.21 -2.87 -5.65
C SER A 169 13.41 -1.39 -5.93
N ILE A 170 14.02 -1.02 -7.06
CA ILE A 170 14.09 0.36 -7.50
C ILE A 170 12.81 0.71 -8.22
N VAL A 171 12.17 1.82 -7.83
CA VAL A 171 10.86 2.23 -8.36
C VAL A 171 10.84 3.71 -8.76
N PRO A 172 10.07 4.11 -9.78
CA PRO A 172 9.84 5.51 -10.09
C PRO A 172 8.87 6.13 -9.07
N HIS A 173 9.11 7.39 -8.67
CA HIS A 173 8.23 8.12 -7.77
C HIS A 173 6.86 8.38 -8.39
N ALA A 174 6.80 9.24 -9.39
CA ALA A 174 5.55 9.66 -10.05
C ALA A 174 5.82 10.13 -11.50
N PRO A 175 4.82 10.17 -12.37
CA PRO A 175 5.01 10.58 -13.77
C PRO A 175 5.63 11.97 -13.91
N TYR A 176 5.20 12.92 -13.08
CA TYR A 176 5.66 14.32 -13.11
C TYR A 176 7.08 14.52 -12.57
N SER A 177 7.66 13.56 -11.89
CA SER A 177 8.97 13.67 -11.26
C SER A 177 10.05 12.77 -11.90
N VAL A 178 9.69 11.95 -12.89
CA VAL A 178 10.58 10.97 -13.54
C VAL A 178 10.65 11.22 -15.04
N SER A 179 11.86 11.49 -15.54
CA SER A 179 12.08 11.70 -16.99
C SER A 179 11.98 10.39 -17.79
N ALA A 180 11.71 10.49 -19.09
CA ALA A 180 11.68 9.32 -19.98
C ALA A 180 13.00 8.54 -19.95
N SER A 181 14.13 9.23 -19.87
CA SER A 181 15.45 8.60 -19.75
C SER A 181 15.60 7.84 -18.43
N LEU A 182 15.07 8.37 -17.31
CA LEU A 182 15.14 7.69 -16.00
C LEU A 182 14.23 6.45 -15.99
N PHE A 183 13.04 6.49 -16.60
CA PHE A 183 12.23 5.28 -16.81
C PHE A 183 12.99 4.18 -17.55
N ASN A 184 13.74 4.55 -18.61
CA ASN A 184 14.54 3.59 -19.36
C ASN A 184 15.69 3.00 -18.52
N GLU A 185 16.33 3.80 -17.65
CA GLU A 185 17.36 3.28 -16.74
C GLU A 185 16.77 2.34 -15.67
N ILE A 186 15.59 2.66 -15.12
CA ILE A 186 14.86 1.77 -14.19
C ILE A 186 14.57 0.43 -14.87
N GLU A 187 14.05 0.43 -16.13
CA GLU A 187 13.75 -0.81 -16.86
C GLU A 187 15.01 -1.68 -17.06
N LYS A 188 16.16 -1.07 -17.31
CA LYS A 188 17.43 -1.80 -17.50
C LYS A 188 17.87 -2.56 -16.24
N VAL A 189 17.63 -2.00 -15.05
CA VAL A 189 18.04 -2.59 -13.77
C VAL A 189 16.95 -3.44 -13.13
N THR A 190 15.72 -3.41 -13.65
CA THR A 190 14.59 -4.21 -13.16
C THR A 190 14.78 -5.67 -13.56
N THR A 191 14.79 -6.56 -12.57
CA THR A 191 14.89 -8.01 -12.73
C THR A 191 13.53 -8.69 -12.53
N VAL A 192 13.43 -9.99 -12.80
CA VAL A 192 12.19 -10.76 -12.60
C VAL A 192 11.78 -10.93 -11.13
N ASP A 193 12.72 -10.71 -10.21
CA ASP A 193 12.50 -10.81 -8.77
C ASP A 193 12.05 -9.49 -8.15
N ASP A 194 12.05 -8.40 -8.93
CA ASP A 194 11.60 -7.09 -8.50
C ASP A 194 10.07 -6.95 -8.63
N ILE A 195 9.53 -5.98 -7.92
CA ILE A 195 8.16 -5.48 -8.08
C ILE A 195 8.23 -3.95 -8.19
N LEU A 196 7.32 -3.34 -8.92
CA LEU A 196 7.30 -1.89 -9.12
C LEU A 196 6.14 -1.24 -8.39
N SER A 197 6.34 0.02 -8.01
CA SER A 197 5.31 0.91 -7.48
C SER A 197 5.49 2.30 -8.10
N ILE A 198 4.39 3.00 -8.37
CA ILE A 198 4.39 4.38 -8.85
C ILE A 198 3.13 5.10 -8.39
N HIS A 199 3.26 6.33 -7.89
CA HIS A 199 2.13 7.22 -7.67
C HIS A 199 1.48 7.55 -9.02
N ASN A 200 0.17 7.39 -9.11
CA ASN A 200 -0.57 7.46 -10.37
C ASN A 200 -1.87 8.24 -10.23
N GLN A 201 -2.02 9.27 -11.04
CA GLN A 201 -3.25 10.07 -11.14
C GLN A 201 -3.83 10.45 -9.76
N GLU A 202 -2.93 10.88 -8.87
CA GLU A 202 -3.26 11.24 -7.50
C GLU A 202 -4.04 12.55 -7.44
N THR A 203 -3.73 13.50 -8.34
CA THR A 203 -4.40 14.79 -8.47
C THR A 203 -4.83 15.05 -9.92
N ILE A 204 -5.88 15.84 -10.11
CA ILE A 204 -6.30 16.28 -11.44
C ILE A 204 -5.21 17.10 -12.15
N GLY A 205 -4.42 17.87 -11.37
CA GLY A 205 -3.32 18.68 -11.90
C GLY A 205 -2.22 17.86 -12.57
N GLU A 206 -2.05 16.59 -12.19
CA GLU A 206 -1.15 15.67 -12.88
C GLU A 206 -1.62 15.42 -14.32
N ASN A 207 -2.91 15.10 -14.51
CA ASN A 207 -3.48 14.90 -15.86
C ASN A 207 -3.42 16.20 -16.68
N GLU A 208 -3.78 17.35 -16.09
CA GLU A 208 -3.72 18.66 -16.76
C GLU A 208 -2.31 19.00 -17.26
N LEU A 209 -1.27 18.69 -16.47
CA LEU A 209 0.10 18.90 -16.87
C LEU A 209 0.46 18.11 -18.12
N PHE A 210 0.12 16.82 -18.17
CA PHE A 210 0.47 15.95 -19.28
C PHE A 210 -0.39 16.21 -20.54
N GLU A 211 -1.67 16.48 -20.37
CA GLU A 211 -2.58 16.73 -21.47
C GLU A 211 -2.35 18.10 -22.11
N ASN A 212 -2.21 19.14 -21.31
CA ASN A 212 -2.30 20.52 -21.75
C ASN A 212 -1.08 21.40 -21.37
N GLY A 213 -0.15 20.90 -20.56
CA GLY A 213 0.96 21.70 -20.04
C GLY A 213 0.52 22.82 -19.08
N THR A 214 -0.63 22.69 -18.45
CA THR A 214 -1.27 23.71 -17.61
C THR A 214 -1.61 23.19 -16.21
N GLY A 215 -2.26 24.01 -15.41
CA GLY A 215 -2.75 23.66 -14.08
C GLY A 215 -1.71 23.83 -12.97
N LYS A 216 -2.10 23.44 -11.74
CA LYS A 216 -1.30 23.66 -10.53
C LYS A 216 0.13 23.08 -10.59
N PHE A 217 0.33 21.98 -11.31
CA PHE A 217 1.68 21.42 -11.48
C PHE A 217 2.55 22.24 -12.42
N ALA A 218 1.98 22.83 -13.47
CA ALA A 218 2.72 23.75 -14.35
C ALA A 218 3.17 24.99 -13.60
N ASP A 219 2.29 25.56 -12.75
CA ASP A 219 2.62 26.68 -11.88
C ASP A 219 3.71 26.31 -10.86
N PHE A 220 3.58 25.15 -10.24
CA PHE A 220 4.55 24.61 -9.28
C PHE A 220 5.94 24.41 -9.92
N PHE A 221 6.02 23.93 -11.14
CA PHE A 221 7.27 23.77 -11.88
C PHE A 221 7.89 25.15 -12.20
N ALA A 222 7.05 26.09 -12.63
CA ALA A 222 7.52 27.45 -12.89
C ALA A 222 8.12 28.12 -11.63
N GLU A 223 7.48 27.96 -10.47
CA GLU A 223 7.99 28.45 -9.19
C GLU A 223 9.34 27.82 -8.80
N LEU A 224 9.55 26.55 -9.11
CA LEU A 224 10.79 25.83 -8.84
C LEU A 224 11.85 26.02 -9.91
N GLY A 225 11.56 26.80 -10.99
CA GLY A 225 12.45 26.96 -12.13
C GLY A 225 12.64 25.66 -12.94
N ILE A 226 11.70 24.72 -12.87
CA ILE A 226 11.71 23.46 -13.62
C ILE A 226 11.06 23.70 -14.98
N ALA A 227 11.81 23.52 -16.06
CA ALA A 227 11.26 23.60 -17.41
C ALA A 227 10.33 22.41 -17.71
N GLN A 228 9.20 22.66 -18.37
CA GLN A 228 8.36 21.61 -18.90
C GLN A 228 9.09 20.86 -20.03
N SER A 229 8.74 19.58 -20.20
CA SER A 229 9.27 18.73 -21.28
C SER A 229 8.23 18.55 -22.40
N ASP A 230 8.65 17.94 -23.51
CA ASP A 230 7.77 17.56 -24.60
C ASP A 230 6.68 16.53 -24.19
N ALA A 231 6.84 15.89 -23.04
CA ALA A 231 5.82 15.02 -22.45
C ALA A 231 4.61 15.80 -21.91
N HIS A 232 4.82 17.03 -21.48
CA HIS A 232 3.78 17.94 -21.03
C HIS A 232 3.13 18.60 -22.26
N ASN A 233 1.80 18.74 -22.22
CA ASN A 233 1.04 19.20 -23.39
C ASN A 233 1.07 18.21 -24.59
N SER A 234 1.13 16.91 -24.29
CA SER A 234 1.15 15.86 -25.32
C SER A 234 -0.25 15.45 -25.80
N GLY A 235 -1.31 15.96 -25.21
CA GLY A 235 -2.69 15.53 -25.43
C GLY A 235 -3.04 14.16 -24.84
N ALA A 236 -2.11 13.57 -24.06
CA ALA A 236 -2.30 12.31 -23.34
C ALA A 236 -2.09 12.53 -21.85
N ASN A 237 -2.94 11.94 -21.00
CA ASN A 237 -2.78 12.05 -19.56
C ASN A 237 -1.55 11.30 -19.02
N SER A 238 -1.28 11.47 -17.74
CA SER A 238 -0.08 10.91 -17.10
C SER A 238 0.02 9.40 -17.21
N LEU A 239 -1.08 8.65 -17.04
CA LEU A 239 -1.08 7.19 -17.13
C LEU A 239 -0.68 6.71 -18.53
N LYS A 240 -1.19 7.33 -19.59
CA LYS A 240 -0.84 6.99 -20.97
C LYS A 240 0.62 7.30 -21.29
N TYR A 241 1.18 8.30 -20.61
CA TYR A 241 2.60 8.66 -20.75
C TYR A 241 3.52 7.61 -20.09
N HIS A 242 3.27 7.27 -18.82
CA HIS A 242 4.25 6.48 -18.07
C HIS A 242 4.07 4.96 -18.20
N LEU A 243 2.81 4.46 -18.25
CA LEU A 243 2.54 3.03 -18.20
C LEU A 243 3.27 2.21 -19.28
N PRO A 244 3.40 2.67 -20.53
CA PRO A 244 4.15 1.95 -21.57
C PRO A 244 5.65 1.84 -21.29
N LYS A 245 6.19 2.67 -20.38
CA LYS A 245 7.61 2.72 -20.00
C LYS A 245 7.95 1.81 -18.80
N LEU A 246 6.94 1.30 -18.12
CA LEU A 246 7.12 0.38 -16.99
C LEU A 246 7.37 -1.04 -17.48
N SER A 247 8.17 -1.78 -16.72
CA SER A 247 8.50 -3.16 -17.02
C SER A 247 7.27 -4.06 -16.99
N LYS A 248 7.00 -4.76 -18.09
CA LYS A 248 5.90 -5.75 -18.20
C LYS A 248 6.26 -7.12 -17.60
N LYS A 249 7.50 -7.28 -17.13
CA LYS A 249 8.01 -8.57 -16.60
C LYS A 249 7.52 -8.83 -15.18
N VAL A 250 7.26 -7.78 -14.41
CA VAL A 250 7.04 -7.80 -12.97
C VAL A 250 5.67 -7.24 -12.58
N ASN A 251 5.20 -7.53 -11.36
CA ASN A 251 4.02 -6.90 -10.81
C ASN A 251 4.27 -5.41 -10.60
N THR A 252 3.30 -4.59 -10.95
CA THR A 252 3.37 -3.12 -10.80
C THR A 252 2.15 -2.61 -10.04
N LEU A 253 2.40 -1.80 -9.01
CA LEU A 253 1.40 -1.12 -8.20
C LEU A 253 1.20 0.29 -8.71
N LEU A 254 -0.01 0.61 -9.13
CA LEU A 254 -0.47 1.97 -9.39
C LEU A 254 -1.11 2.49 -8.11
N VAL A 255 -0.55 3.56 -7.51
CA VAL A 255 -0.97 4.06 -6.20
C VAL A 255 -1.88 5.27 -6.36
N HIS A 256 -2.85 5.42 -5.48
CA HIS A 256 -3.91 6.43 -5.41
C HIS A 256 -5.02 6.26 -6.45
N ASN A 257 -4.75 6.48 -7.73
CA ASN A 257 -5.71 6.33 -8.83
C ASN A 257 -6.96 7.22 -8.70
N THR A 258 -6.85 8.33 -7.97
CA THR A 258 -7.96 9.21 -7.56
C THR A 258 -8.70 9.77 -8.78
N PHE A 259 -7.97 10.08 -9.85
CA PHE A 259 -8.50 10.69 -11.08
C PHE A 259 -8.36 9.78 -12.30
N SER A 260 -8.33 8.46 -12.10
CA SER A 260 -8.36 7.49 -13.19
C SER A 260 -9.75 7.35 -13.78
N SER A 261 -9.85 7.43 -15.11
CA SER A 261 -11.10 7.29 -15.87
C SER A 261 -11.28 5.86 -16.41
N LYS A 262 -12.49 5.55 -16.91
CA LYS A 262 -12.75 4.29 -17.64
C LYS A 262 -11.80 4.11 -18.83
N ALA A 263 -11.50 5.19 -19.56
CA ALA A 263 -10.58 5.13 -20.70
C ALA A 263 -9.14 4.81 -20.26
N ASP A 264 -8.74 5.22 -19.05
CA ASP A 264 -7.43 4.89 -18.46
C ASP A 264 -7.37 3.42 -18.05
N VAL A 265 -8.43 2.90 -17.43
CA VAL A 265 -8.54 1.49 -17.09
C VAL A 265 -8.46 0.61 -18.34
N ASP A 266 -9.20 0.96 -19.40
CA ASP A 266 -9.17 0.23 -20.67
C ASP A 266 -7.78 0.23 -21.29
N PHE A 267 -7.12 1.39 -21.31
CA PHE A 267 -5.75 1.52 -21.80
C PHE A 267 -4.76 0.69 -20.94
N ALA A 268 -4.91 0.74 -19.63
CA ALA A 268 -4.06 -0.01 -18.71
C ALA A 268 -4.16 -1.53 -18.94
N LYS A 269 -5.39 -2.06 -19.04
CA LYS A 269 -5.66 -3.49 -19.32
C LYS A 269 -5.06 -3.96 -20.64
N GLN A 270 -5.01 -3.09 -21.66
CA GLN A 270 -4.41 -3.40 -22.96
C GLN A 270 -2.88 -3.32 -22.93
N THR A 271 -2.33 -2.45 -22.08
CA THR A 271 -0.90 -2.12 -22.08
C THR A 271 -0.10 -3.05 -21.18
N HIS A 272 -0.64 -3.42 -20.01
CA HIS A 272 0.11 -4.12 -18.97
C HIS A 272 -0.77 -5.13 -18.23
N GLN A 273 -0.33 -6.40 -18.12
CA GLN A 273 -1.16 -7.49 -17.58
C GLN A 273 -0.94 -7.78 -16.08
N LYS A 274 0.10 -7.20 -15.47
CA LYS A 274 0.49 -7.49 -14.07
C LYS A 274 0.30 -6.26 -13.19
N LEU A 275 -0.87 -5.59 -13.32
CA LEU A 275 -1.19 -4.39 -12.56
C LEU A 275 -1.97 -4.72 -11.29
N TYR A 276 -1.62 -4.00 -10.24
CA TYR A 276 -2.35 -3.87 -9.00
C TYR A 276 -2.67 -2.40 -8.77
N TRP A 277 -3.84 -2.12 -8.21
CA TRP A 277 -4.38 -0.77 -8.00
C TRP A 277 -4.51 -0.52 -6.51
N CYS A 278 -3.54 0.20 -5.94
CA CYS A 278 -3.54 0.53 -4.54
C CYS A 278 -4.41 1.75 -4.26
N LEU A 279 -5.34 1.61 -3.34
CA LEU A 279 -6.12 2.71 -2.82
C LEU A 279 -5.58 3.12 -1.46
N CYS A 280 -5.47 4.44 -1.25
CA CYS A 280 -5.10 5.06 0.02
C CYS A 280 -6.21 6.06 0.41
N PRO A 281 -7.42 5.58 0.76
CA PRO A 281 -8.61 6.41 0.91
C PRO A 281 -8.42 7.60 1.84
N ASN A 282 -7.84 7.38 3.02
CA ASN A 282 -7.65 8.44 3.99
C ASN A 282 -6.64 9.49 3.51
N ALA A 283 -5.54 9.07 2.89
CA ALA A 283 -4.56 9.99 2.31
C ALA A 283 -5.18 10.81 1.17
N ASN A 284 -5.98 10.18 0.31
CA ASN A 284 -6.65 10.87 -0.79
C ASN A 284 -7.64 11.94 -0.27
N ILE A 285 -8.38 11.64 0.80
CA ILE A 285 -9.24 12.64 1.47
C ILE A 285 -8.40 13.74 2.13
N TYR A 286 -7.29 13.36 2.77
CA TYR A 286 -6.40 14.29 3.45
C TYR A 286 -5.79 15.31 2.49
N ILE A 287 -5.30 14.87 1.33
CA ILE A 287 -4.58 15.72 0.37
C ILE A 287 -5.54 16.43 -0.57
N GLU A 288 -6.40 15.67 -1.29
CA GLU A 288 -7.23 16.17 -2.39
C GLU A 288 -8.71 16.32 -2.03
N ASN A 289 -9.12 15.89 -0.84
CA ASN A 289 -10.52 15.81 -0.43
C ASN A 289 -11.39 15.08 -1.46
N ASN A 290 -10.84 14.03 -2.06
CA ASN A 290 -11.49 13.24 -3.10
C ASN A 290 -11.15 11.75 -2.94
N LEU A 291 -11.96 10.88 -3.56
CA LEU A 291 -11.74 9.44 -3.61
C LEU A 291 -11.81 8.95 -5.05
N PRO A 292 -11.08 7.88 -5.39
CA PRO A 292 -11.19 7.25 -6.71
C PRO A 292 -12.60 6.72 -6.99
N ASP A 293 -12.89 6.49 -8.27
CA ASP A 293 -14.10 5.76 -8.67
C ASP A 293 -13.92 4.26 -8.38
N VAL A 294 -14.16 3.89 -7.10
CA VAL A 294 -13.96 2.52 -6.61
C VAL A 294 -14.91 1.54 -7.32
N ASP A 295 -16.13 1.97 -7.64
CA ASP A 295 -17.09 1.14 -8.37
C ASP A 295 -16.60 0.81 -9.78
N LEU A 296 -15.99 1.77 -10.47
CA LEU A 296 -15.34 1.53 -11.76
C LEU A 296 -14.25 0.45 -11.62
N LEU A 297 -13.32 0.65 -10.69
CA LEU A 297 -12.18 -0.27 -10.53
C LEU A 297 -12.65 -1.70 -10.18
N LYS A 298 -13.64 -1.82 -9.31
CA LYS A 298 -14.27 -3.08 -8.91
C LYS A 298 -15.00 -3.75 -10.07
N ASN A 299 -15.87 -3.01 -10.77
CA ASN A 299 -16.67 -3.55 -11.86
C ASN A 299 -15.82 -4.00 -13.06
N GLU A 300 -14.66 -3.40 -13.23
CA GLU A 300 -13.66 -3.82 -14.23
C GLU A 300 -12.82 -5.03 -13.80
N GLY A 301 -13.07 -5.58 -12.61
CA GLY A 301 -12.40 -6.77 -12.09
C GLY A 301 -10.91 -6.57 -11.82
N LEU A 302 -10.50 -5.36 -11.45
CA LEU A 302 -9.10 -5.04 -11.19
C LEU A 302 -8.60 -5.64 -9.89
N LYS A 303 -7.31 -5.94 -9.81
CA LYS A 303 -6.65 -6.37 -8.57
C LYS A 303 -6.39 -5.17 -7.68
N ILE A 304 -7.34 -4.87 -6.79
CA ILE A 304 -7.25 -3.75 -5.85
C ILE A 304 -6.47 -4.19 -4.61
N THR A 305 -5.63 -3.31 -4.06
CA THR A 305 -4.95 -3.44 -2.77
C THR A 305 -5.18 -2.19 -1.93
N LEU A 306 -4.81 -2.22 -0.65
CA LEU A 306 -4.90 -1.06 0.23
C LEU A 306 -3.51 -0.63 0.71
N GLY A 307 -3.35 0.67 0.89
CA GLY A 307 -2.18 1.31 1.48
C GLY A 307 -2.61 2.45 2.41
N THR A 308 -1.77 2.81 3.36
CA THR A 308 -2.03 3.91 4.28
C THR A 308 -1.43 5.23 3.83
N ASP A 309 -0.50 5.17 2.89
CA ASP A 309 0.41 6.26 2.60
C ASP A 309 1.21 6.66 3.86
N SER A 310 1.58 7.92 4.05
CA SER A 310 2.39 8.40 5.16
C SER A 310 1.56 8.96 6.31
N LEU A 311 2.18 9.08 7.50
CA LEU A 311 1.62 9.89 8.60
C LEU A 311 1.68 11.41 8.34
N ALA A 312 2.29 11.84 7.24
CA ALA A 312 2.18 13.21 6.77
C ALA A 312 0.84 13.49 6.07
N SER A 313 0.19 12.44 5.54
CA SER A 313 -1.09 12.46 4.80
C SER A 313 -2.18 11.61 5.46
N ASN A 314 -1.97 11.15 6.69
CA ASN A 314 -2.92 10.29 7.38
C ASN A 314 -2.84 10.52 8.90
N HIS A 315 -3.92 10.23 9.61
CA HIS A 315 -3.96 10.32 11.07
C HIS A 315 -3.39 9.09 11.77
N GLN A 316 -3.42 7.93 11.09
CA GLN A 316 -2.99 6.63 11.61
C GLN A 316 -2.57 5.68 10.49
N LEU A 317 -1.73 4.70 10.83
CA LEU A 317 -1.35 3.61 9.93
C LEU A 317 -2.20 2.36 10.23
N SER A 318 -3.45 2.37 9.76
CA SER A 318 -4.42 1.29 9.98
C SER A 318 -5.16 0.92 8.71
N ILE A 319 -4.94 -0.31 8.23
CA ILE A 319 -5.67 -0.84 7.06
C ILE A 319 -7.17 -1.00 7.37
N LEU A 320 -7.53 -1.32 8.62
CA LEU A 320 -8.94 -1.35 9.00
C LEU A 320 -9.61 0.02 8.88
N ALA A 321 -8.90 1.11 9.19
CA ALA A 321 -9.42 2.47 9.01
C ALA A 321 -9.59 2.83 7.51
N GLU A 322 -8.71 2.35 6.63
CA GLU A 322 -8.88 2.49 5.18
C GLU A 322 -10.12 1.73 4.69
N MET A 323 -10.34 0.48 5.21
CA MET A 323 -11.53 -0.31 4.93
C MET A 323 -12.81 0.39 5.42
N GLN A 324 -12.79 0.98 6.62
CA GLN A 324 -13.92 1.75 7.17
C GLN A 324 -14.27 2.93 6.27
N THR A 325 -13.30 3.70 5.82
CA THR A 325 -13.53 4.81 4.90
C THR A 325 -14.18 4.36 3.58
N LEU A 326 -13.74 3.22 3.03
CA LEU A 326 -14.36 2.64 1.84
C LEU A 326 -15.79 2.15 2.10
N GLN A 327 -16.04 1.56 3.26
CA GLN A 327 -17.39 1.17 3.68
C GLN A 327 -18.30 2.39 3.75
N ASP A 328 -17.89 3.45 4.45
CA ASP A 328 -18.71 4.62 4.75
C ASP A 328 -18.94 5.51 3.51
N GLN A 329 -17.93 5.64 2.64
CA GLN A 329 -17.96 6.57 1.52
C GLN A 329 -18.30 5.91 0.18
N LYS A 330 -18.13 4.59 0.05
CA LYS A 330 -18.25 3.85 -1.21
C LYS A 330 -19.09 2.58 -1.09
N ASN A 331 -19.68 2.30 0.07
CA ASN A 331 -20.49 1.11 0.35
C ASN A 331 -19.78 -0.22 0.03
N ILE A 332 -18.47 -0.27 0.22
CA ILE A 332 -17.69 -1.50 0.04
C ILE A 332 -17.88 -2.40 1.26
N SER A 333 -18.27 -3.65 1.03
CA SER A 333 -18.47 -4.60 2.11
C SER A 333 -17.15 -4.99 2.80
N PHE A 334 -17.25 -5.40 4.07
CA PHE A 334 -16.09 -5.90 4.82
C PHE A 334 -15.41 -7.07 4.09
N GLU A 335 -16.17 -8.05 3.60
CA GLU A 335 -15.63 -9.22 2.92
C GLU A 335 -14.86 -8.84 1.64
N GLU A 336 -15.34 -7.86 0.90
CA GLU A 336 -14.68 -7.39 -0.32
C GLU A 336 -13.39 -6.64 -0.02
N SER A 337 -13.46 -5.65 0.87
CA SER A 337 -12.28 -4.87 1.29
C SER A 337 -11.25 -5.73 2.03
N LEU A 338 -11.66 -6.79 2.73
CA LEU A 338 -10.76 -7.74 3.37
C LEU A 338 -9.86 -8.45 2.35
N LYS A 339 -10.37 -8.82 1.17
CA LYS A 339 -9.55 -9.40 0.09
C LYS A 339 -8.49 -8.43 -0.40
N TRP A 340 -8.84 -7.14 -0.50
CA TRP A 340 -7.91 -6.07 -0.89
C TRP A 340 -6.85 -5.82 0.18
N ALA A 341 -7.26 -5.91 1.44
CA ALA A 341 -6.41 -5.71 2.62
C ALA A 341 -5.48 -6.89 2.95
N THR A 342 -5.65 -8.04 2.27
CA THR A 342 -4.95 -9.29 2.64
C THR A 342 -4.37 -9.99 1.42
N ILE A 343 -5.14 -10.90 0.77
CA ILE A 343 -4.61 -11.79 -0.27
C ILE A 343 -4.09 -11.04 -1.50
N ASN A 344 -4.77 -9.97 -1.95
CA ASN A 344 -4.32 -9.22 -3.10
C ASN A 344 -2.97 -8.52 -2.84
N GLY A 345 -2.79 -7.97 -1.64
CA GLY A 345 -1.50 -7.40 -1.22
C GLY A 345 -0.40 -8.45 -1.11
N ALA A 346 -0.73 -9.65 -0.59
CA ALA A 346 0.21 -10.77 -0.52
C ALA A 346 0.64 -11.26 -1.90
N GLU A 347 -0.28 -11.34 -2.86
CA GLU A 347 0.01 -11.67 -4.25
C GLU A 347 0.90 -10.62 -4.91
N PHE A 348 0.60 -9.33 -4.68
CA PHE A 348 1.42 -8.24 -5.20
C PHE A 348 2.86 -8.33 -4.71
N LEU A 349 3.06 -8.46 -3.39
CA LEU A 349 4.37 -8.55 -2.75
C LEU A 349 5.09 -9.90 -3.00
N GLY A 350 4.42 -10.89 -3.63
CA GLY A 350 4.98 -12.22 -3.88
C GLY A 350 5.16 -13.07 -2.61
N ILE A 351 4.37 -12.83 -1.56
CA ILE A 351 4.46 -13.50 -0.26
C ILE A 351 3.22 -14.34 0.09
N ASN A 352 2.33 -14.56 -0.88
CA ASN A 352 1.07 -15.26 -0.68
C ASN A 352 1.22 -16.76 -0.33
N SER A 353 2.42 -17.32 -0.40
CA SER A 353 2.72 -18.65 0.14
C SER A 353 2.72 -18.70 1.68
N GLN A 354 2.87 -17.54 2.34
CA GLN A 354 2.93 -17.42 3.81
C GLN A 354 1.81 -16.55 4.38
N TYR A 355 1.41 -15.48 3.64
CA TYR A 355 0.51 -14.43 4.10
C TYR A 355 -0.78 -14.36 3.28
N GLY A 356 -1.73 -13.53 3.74
CA GLY A 356 -2.92 -13.11 3.00
C GLY A 356 -4.14 -14.01 3.12
N SER A 357 -4.05 -15.19 3.71
CA SER A 357 -5.19 -16.09 3.92
C SER A 357 -4.97 -17.06 5.08
N LEU A 358 -6.07 -17.53 5.71
CA LEU A 358 -6.01 -18.54 6.75
C LEU A 358 -6.04 -19.93 6.10
N GLU A 359 -4.90 -20.45 5.70
CA GLU A 359 -4.75 -21.77 5.08
C GLU A 359 -3.68 -22.60 5.76
N LYS A 360 -3.86 -23.91 5.75
CA LYS A 360 -2.90 -24.86 6.33
C LYS A 360 -1.48 -24.63 5.79
N GLY A 361 -0.52 -24.55 6.70
CA GLY A 361 0.89 -24.37 6.42
C GLY A 361 1.34 -22.93 6.31
N LYS A 362 0.42 -21.96 6.19
CA LYS A 362 0.76 -20.53 6.18
C LYS A 362 0.95 -20.00 7.60
N LYS A 363 1.68 -18.87 7.70
CA LYS A 363 1.88 -18.09 8.91
C LYS A 363 1.42 -16.64 8.67
N PRO A 364 0.11 -16.43 8.44
CA PRO A 364 -0.41 -15.15 7.95
C PRO A 364 -0.52 -14.08 9.05
N GLY A 365 -0.21 -14.39 10.31
CA GLY A 365 -0.73 -13.66 11.46
C GLY A 365 -2.24 -13.92 11.62
N ILE A 366 -2.72 -13.88 12.85
CA ILE A 366 -4.13 -14.11 13.15
C ILE A 366 -4.65 -12.91 13.93
N VAL A 367 -5.63 -12.24 13.39
CA VAL A 367 -6.20 -11.00 13.93
C VAL A 367 -7.67 -11.23 14.29
N LEU A 368 -8.06 -10.80 15.47
CA LEU A 368 -9.44 -10.72 15.93
C LEU A 368 -9.94 -9.29 15.73
N ILE A 369 -11.13 -9.14 15.18
CA ILE A 369 -11.81 -7.85 14.99
C ILE A 369 -13.18 -7.93 15.65
N SER A 370 -13.53 -6.92 16.47
CA SER A 370 -14.86 -6.79 17.07
C SER A 370 -15.82 -6.07 16.10
N LEU A 371 -16.29 -6.74 15.04
CA LEU A 371 -17.30 -6.17 14.15
C LEU A 371 -18.66 -6.04 14.85
N ALA A 372 -19.45 -5.07 14.39
CA ALA A 372 -20.87 -5.01 14.75
C ALA A 372 -21.65 -6.26 14.27
N GLU A 373 -22.84 -6.49 14.83
CA GLU A 373 -23.66 -7.67 14.50
C GLU A 373 -24.04 -7.76 13.02
N ASP A 374 -24.17 -6.62 12.35
CA ASP A 374 -24.45 -6.52 10.91
C ASP A 374 -23.19 -6.66 10.02
N GLY A 375 -22.04 -6.88 10.64
CA GLY A 375 -20.76 -7.04 9.94
C GLY A 375 -20.08 -5.73 9.55
N MET A 376 -20.56 -4.58 10.05
CA MET A 376 -19.98 -3.26 9.76
C MET A 376 -18.77 -2.95 10.66
N ILE A 377 -17.85 -2.20 10.09
CA ILE A 377 -16.75 -1.57 10.85
C ILE A 377 -17.30 -0.28 11.45
N GLU A 378 -17.27 -0.18 12.77
CA GLU A 378 -17.69 1.01 13.52
C GLU A 378 -16.48 1.73 14.12
N LYS A 379 -16.71 2.91 14.65
CA LYS A 379 -15.65 3.70 15.30
C LYS A 379 -15.03 2.99 16.51
N GLU A 380 -15.84 2.19 17.20
CA GLU A 380 -15.47 1.42 18.39
C GLU A 380 -14.89 0.04 18.04
N THR A 381 -14.85 -0.33 16.77
CA THR A 381 -14.27 -1.60 16.32
C THR A 381 -12.81 -1.70 16.73
N THR A 382 -12.48 -2.77 17.44
CA THR A 382 -11.12 -3.01 17.96
C THR A 382 -10.42 -4.11 17.18
N ILE A 383 -9.11 -4.03 17.16
CA ILE A 383 -8.22 -5.04 16.60
C ILE A 383 -7.43 -5.67 17.76
N LYS A 384 -7.25 -6.99 17.69
CA LYS A 384 -6.37 -7.72 18.59
C LYS A 384 -5.61 -8.78 17.82
N ARG A 385 -4.28 -8.70 17.86
CA ARG A 385 -3.43 -9.77 17.36
C ARG A 385 -3.50 -10.97 18.30
N LEU A 386 -3.75 -12.16 17.75
CA LEU A 386 -3.81 -13.42 18.50
C LEU A 386 -2.51 -14.22 18.35
N PHE A 387 -1.89 -14.19 17.16
CA PHE A 387 -0.61 -14.81 16.81
C PHE A 387 0.18 -13.96 15.82
#